data_026405c94793cc43f75a61446c7e378d
#
_entry.id   026405c94793cc43f75a61446c7e378d
#
_cell.length_a   1.000
_cell.length_b   1.000
_cell.length_c   1.000
_cell.angle_alpha   90.00
_cell.angle_beta   90.00
_cell.angle_gamma   90.00
#
_symmetry.space_group_name_H-M   'P 1'
#
loop_
_entity.id
_entity.type
_entity.pdbx_description
1 polymer ?
#
loop_
_entity_poly.entity_id
_entity_poly.type
_entity_poly.pdbx_seq_one_letter_code
_entity_poly.pdbx_strand_id
1 'polypeptide(L)'
;MEIENHKEEVPFAHYEGLFRELDPREVTARVTDVTFEEGAFRVTLLGRTFAISHPDCVFTALDGGSLPPLPTRTFLLRYLLESKTLPFGGSWKTFREMPWGEMYIKPYTGRVLTRAAFTFGTRVNAFRAAAQKLGATALSHGDAGFQFDLIGPYRMQILVWEGDDEFPPNAQVLYSENFADGFAPEDRVVAGDILISTIKANM
;
A
#
# COMPACT_ATOMS: atom_id res chain seq x y z
N MET A 1 -28.15 4.15 7.65
CA MET A 1 -27.38 3.12 6.94
C MET A 1 -26.97 2.08 7.98
N GLU A 2 -27.40 0.84 7.81
CA GLU A 2 -27.04 -0.24 8.74
C GLU A 2 -25.57 -0.61 8.47
N ILE A 3 -24.75 -0.65 9.52
CA ILE A 3 -23.32 -0.95 9.40
C ILE A 3 -23.17 -2.48 9.38
N GLU A 4 -22.84 -3.04 8.22
CA GLU A 4 -22.65 -4.49 8.04
C GLU A 4 -21.24 -4.96 8.47
N ASN A 5 -20.23 -4.12 8.32
CA ASN A 5 -18.86 -4.44 8.67
C ASN A 5 -18.20 -3.33 9.54
N HIS A 6 -18.39 -3.44 10.86
CA HIS A 6 -17.84 -2.47 11.81
C HIS A 6 -16.31 -2.27 11.72
N LYS A 7 -15.56 -3.28 11.26
CA LYS A 7 -14.09 -3.20 11.17
C LYS A 7 -13.60 -2.32 10.02
N GLU A 8 -14.40 -2.17 8.98
CA GLU A 8 -14.01 -1.42 7.79
C GLU A 8 -14.83 -0.14 7.63
N GLU A 9 -16.14 -0.20 7.86
CA GLU A 9 -17.05 0.93 7.65
C GLU A 9 -16.89 2.03 8.69
N VAL A 10 -16.66 1.68 9.96
CA VAL A 10 -16.48 2.68 11.02
C VAL A 10 -15.21 3.50 10.80
N PRO A 11 -14.03 2.90 10.53
CA PRO A 11 -12.85 3.69 10.18
C PRO A 11 -13.04 4.51 8.91
N PHE A 12 -13.65 3.96 7.87
CA PHE A 12 -13.90 4.70 6.64
C PHE A 12 -14.77 5.94 6.87
N ALA A 13 -15.91 5.80 7.57
CA ALA A 13 -16.80 6.92 7.88
C ALA A 13 -16.11 8.01 8.72
N HIS A 14 -15.22 7.61 9.64
CA HIS A 14 -14.42 8.56 10.42
C HIS A 14 -13.50 9.39 9.51
N TYR A 15 -12.71 8.74 8.66
CA TYR A 15 -11.77 9.44 7.76
C TYR A 15 -12.49 10.19 6.64
N GLU A 16 -13.63 9.71 6.17
CA GLU A 16 -14.50 10.45 5.25
C GLU A 16 -14.97 11.78 5.88
N GLY A 17 -15.36 11.76 7.16
CA GLY A 17 -15.73 12.98 7.88
C GLY A 17 -14.58 14.00 7.95
N LEU A 18 -13.37 13.55 8.28
CA LEU A 18 -12.19 14.41 8.31
C LEU A 18 -11.79 14.91 6.90
N PHE A 19 -11.94 14.06 5.88
CA PHE A 19 -11.64 14.43 4.50
C PHE A 19 -12.48 15.59 3.99
N ARG A 20 -13.75 15.69 4.39
CA ARG A 20 -14.66 16.78 4.00
C ARG A 20 -14.20 18.15 4.48
N GLU A 21 -13.43 18.20 5.56
CA GLU A 21 -12.92 19.43 6.18
C GLU A 21 -11.53 19.84 5.64
N LEU A 22 -10.93 19.06 4.73
CA LEU A 22 -9.61 19.36 4.18
C LEU A 22 -9.62 20.66 3.34
N ASP A 23 -8.55 21.44 3.45
CA ASP A 23 -8.23 22.44 2.44
C ASP A 23 -7.38 21.79 1.32
N PRO A 24 -7.90 21.70 0.08
CA PRO A 24 -7.15 21.11 -1.04
C PRO A 24 -5.78 21.76 -1.29
N ARG A 25 -5.61 23.05 -0.98
CA ARG A 25 -4.34 23.77 -1.15
C ARG A 25 -3.29 23.29 -0.15
N GLU A 26 -3.69 23.09 1.10
CA GLU A 26 -2.80 22.56 2.14
C GLU A 26 -2.39 21.12 1.83
N VAL A 27 -3.32 20.30 1.35
CA VAL A 27 -3.03 18.92 0.95
C VAL A 27 -2.00 18.89 -0.18
N THR A 28 -2.23 19.59 -1.28
CA THR A 28 -1.33 19.58 -2.45
C THR A 28 0.02 20.24 -2.16
N ALA A 29 0.10 21.16 -1.20
CA ALA A 29 1.38 21.71 -0.75
C ALA A 29 2.21 20.71 0.05
N ARG A 30 1.57 19.80 0.79
CA ARG A 30 2.20 18.81 1.66
C ARG A 30 2.43 17.46 0.95
N VAL A 31 1.50 17.05 0.09
CA VAL A 31 1.50 15.81 -0.68
C VAL A 31 1.64 16.18 -2.17
N THR A 32 2.86 16.45 -2.59
CA THR A 32 3.16 17.06 -3.90
C THR A 32 3.03 16.12 -5.09
N ASP A 33 2.83 14.83 -4.87
CA ASP A 33 2.52 13.81 -5.88
C ASP A 33 1.01 13.66 -6.15
N VAL A 34 0.18 14.45 -5.44
CA VAL A 34 -1.26 14.53 -5.63
C VAL A 34 -1.61 15.83 -6.30
N THR A 35 -2.51 15.79 -7.28
CA THR A 35 -3.10 17.00 -7.89
C THR A 35 -4.53 17.18 -7.44
N PHE A 36 -5.00 18.43 -7.47
CA PHE A 36 -6.41 18.77 -7.24
C PHE A 36 -6.96 19.50 -8.47
N GLU A 37 -7.80 18.82 -9.22
CA GLU A 37 -8.33 19.29 -10.49
C GLU A 37 -9.83 18.95 -10.58
N GLU A 38 -10.62 19.88 -11.13
CA GLU A 38 -12.06 19.68 -11.35
C GLU A 38 -12.83 19.24 -10.07
N GLY A 39 -12.40 19.76 -8.90
CA GLY A 39 -13.02 19.43 -7.61
C GLY A 39 -12.69 18.05 -7.07
N ALA A 40 -11.64 17.40 -7.57
CA ALA A 40 -11.22 16.08 -7.10
C ALA A 40 -9.70 15.97 -6.91
N PHE A 41 -9.29 15.25 -5.88
CA PHE A 41 -7.91 14.81 -5.72
C PHE A 41 -7.62 13.64 -6.65
N ARG A 42 -6.48 13.68 -7.35
CA ARG A 42 -5.98 12.57 -8.17
C ARG A 42 -4.80 11.91 -7.47
N VAL A 43 -4.96 10.64 -7.10
CA VAL A 43 -3.97 9.85 -6.35
C VAL A 43 -3.66 8.59 -7.12
N THR A 44 -2.37 8.29 -7.30
CA THR A 44 -1.93 7.06 -7.98
C THR A 44 -1.40 6.05 -6.97
N LEU A 45 -2.01 4.86 -6.94
CA LEU A 45 -1.64 3.72 -6.09
C LEU A 45 -1.33 2.51 -6.98
N LEU A 46 -0.12 1.96 -6.90
CA LEU A 46 0.34 0.81 -7.69
C LEU A 46 0.01 0.95 -9.20
N GLY A 47 0.32 2.12 -9.75
CA GLY A 47 0.10 2.44 -11.16
C GLY A 47 -1.34 2.75 -11.56
N ARG A 48 -2.33 2.64 -10.66
CA ARG A 48 -3.72 2.99 -10.92
C ARG A 48 -4.06 4.35 -10.32
N THR A 49 -4.66 5.23 -11.10
CA THR A 49 -5.05 6.56 -10.63
C THR A 49 -6.54 6.59 -10.28
N PHE A 50 -6.83 7.16 -9.11
CA PHE A 50 -8.17 7.37 -8.58
C PHE A 50 -8.43 8.87 -8.43
N ALA A 51 -9.62 9.29 -8.84
CA ALA A 51 -10.14 10.60 -8.50
C ALA A 51 -11.04 10.46 -7.26
N ILE A 52 -10.87 11.37 -6.29
CA ILE A 52 -11.66 11.43 -5.06
C ILE A 52 -12.26 12.82 -4.99
N SER A 53 -13.58 12.94 -5.26
CA SER A 53 -14.27 14.23 -5.25
C SER A 53 -14.26 14.85 -3.84
N HIS A 54 -14.07 16.16 -3.78
CA HIS A 54 -14.10 16.89 -2.52
C HIS A 54 -15.19 17.99 -2.58
N PRO A 55 -16.03 18.12 -1.58
CA PRO A 55 -15.99 17.40 -0.28
C PRO A 55 -16.76 16.05 -0.27
N ASP A 56 -17.37 15.61 -1.36
CA ASP A 56 -18.34 14.50 -1.38
C ASP A 56 -17.71 13.11 -1.16
N CYS A 57 -16.39 12.98 -1.26
CA CYS A 57 -15.65 11.72 -1.05
C CYS A 57 -16.07 10.58 -1.99
N VAL A 58 -16.47 10.92 -3.22
CA VAL A 58 -16.80 9.91 -4.24
C VAL A 58 -15.54 9.47 -4.96
N PHE A 59 -15.27 8.16 -4.92
CA PHE A 59 -14.14 7.54 -5.60
C PHE A 59 -14.48 7.16 -7.04
N THR A 60 -13.58 7.47 -7.97
CA THR A 60 -13.66 7.07 -9.38
C THR A 60 -12.31 6.49 -9.81
N ALA A 61 -12.32 5.31 -10.41
CA ALA A 61 -11.12 4.73 -11.03
C ALA A 61 -10.96 5.32 -12.44
N LEU A 62 -9.87 6.05 -12.70
CA LEU A 62 -9.67 6.74 -13.98
C LEU A 62 -9.32 5.80 -15.14
N ASP A 63 -8.97 4.56 -14.84
CA ASP A 63 -8.76 3.48 -15.82
C ASP A 63 -10.06 2.76 -16.21
N GLY A 64 -11.22 3.18 -15.67
CA GLY A 64 -12.51 2.54 -15.88
C GLY A 64 -12.67 1.19 -15.17
N GLY A 65 -11.70 0.76 -14.40
CA GLY A 65 -11.74 -0.49 -13.64
C GLY A 65 -12.57 -0.40 -12.35
N SER A 66 -12.59 -1.49 -11.60
CA SER A 66 -13.29 -1.55 -10.31
C SER A 66 -12.65 -0.63 -9.28
N LEU A 67 -13.47 -0.12 -8.36
CA LEU A 67 -12.99 0.62 -7.20
C LEU A 67 -12.22 -0.30 -6.25
N PRO A 68 -11.23 0.23 -5.52
CA PRO A 68 -10.51 -0.54 -4.51
C PRO A 68 -11.44 -0.87 -3.32
N PRO A 69 -11.15 -1.96 -2.58
CA PRO A 69 -11.88 -2.31 -1.37
C PRO A 69 -11.81 -1.19 -0.32
N LEU A 70 -12.74 -1.21 0.63
CA LEU A 70 -12.90 -0.15 1.62
C LEU A 70 -11.63 0.13 2.44
N PRO A 71 -10.85 -0.88 2.89
CA PRO A 71 -9.58 -0.62 3.59
C PRO A 71 -8.57 0.16 2.74
N THR A 72 -8.53 -0.10 1.44
CA THR A 72 -7.66 0.64 0.51
C THR A 72 -8.14 2.08 0.31
N ARG A 73 -9.46 2.31 0.24
CA ARG A 73 -10.01 3.68 0.20
C ARG A 73 -9.69 4.43 1.48
N THR A 74 -9.82 3.80 2.65
CA THR A 74 -9.42 4.38 3.93
C THR A 74 -7.94 4.75 3.95
N PHE A 75 -7.07 3.88 3.42
CA PHE A 75 -5.64 4.17 3.28
C PHE A 75 -5.38 5.41 2.40
N LEU A 76 -6.10 5.56 1.28
CA LEU A 76 -5.98 6.72 0.41
C LEU A 76 -6.45 8.01 1.11
N LEU A 77 -7.55 7.96 1.89
CA LEU A 77 -7.99 9.10 2.68
C LEU A 77 -6.93 9.49 3.74
N ARG A 78 -6.37 8.53 4.45
CA ARG A 78 -5.30 8.76 5.42
C ARG A 78 -4.05 9.32 4.77
N TYR A 79 -3.69 8.87 3.58
CA TYR A 79 -2.60 9.45 2.82
C TYR A 79 -2.81 10.94 2.56
N LEU A 80 -4.01 11.34 2.15
CA LEU A 80 -4.36 12.75 1.95
C LEU A 80 -4.42 13.54 3.25
N LEU A 81 -4.85 12.93 4.35
CA LEU A 81 -5.01 13.59 5.65
C LEU A 81 -3.70 13.76 6.40
N GLU A 82 -2.88 12.72 6.48
CA GLU A 82 -1.81 12.58 7.46
C GLU A 82 -0.41 12.53 6.84
N SER A 83 -0.28 12.03 5.58
CA SER A 83 1.02 11.83 4.96
C SER A 83 1.61 13.13 4.39
N LYS A 84 2.87 13.07 4.02
CA LYS A 84 3.61 14.13 3.32
C LYS A 84 4.54 13.50 2.30
N THR A 85 4.83 14.20 1.21
CA THR A 85 5.81 13.75 0.24
C THR A 85 7.22 13.90 0.81
N LEU A 86 7.91 12.78 1.00
CA LEU A 86 9.29 12.71 1.46
C LEU A 86 10.14 12.03 0.39
N PRO A 87 11.28 12.60 -0.02
CA PRO A 87 12.11 11.99 -1.04
C PRO A 87 12.65 10.64 -0.56
N PHE A 88 12.81 9.71 -1.51
CA PHE A 88 13.50 8.45 -1.27
C PHE A 88 15.02 8.67 -1.35
N GLY A 89 15.72 8.44 -0.25
CA GLY A 89 17.17 8.62 -0.12
C GLY A 89 18.01 7.40 -0.58
N GLY A 90 17.36 6.30 -0.96
CA GLY A 90 18.01 5.12 -1.53
C GLY A 90 18.22 3.96 -0.55
N SER A 91 17.79 4.07 0.70
CA SER A 91 17.91 2.99 1.68
C SER A 91 16.59 2.26 1.93
N TRP A 92 16.72 1.03 2.43
CA TRP A 92 15.58 0.14 2.67
C TRP A 92 15.55 -0.28 4.12
N LYS A 93 14.33 -0.40 4.67
CA LYS A 93 14.10 -0.81 6.06
C LYS A 93 13.12 -1.97 6.11
N THR A 94 13.36 -2.90 7.02
CA THR A 94 12.32 -3.83 7.46
C THR A 94 11.28 -3.09 8.28
N PHE A 95 10.09 -3.68 8.41
CA PHE A 95 9.04 -3.11 9.27
C PHE A 95 9.52 -2.90 10.73
N ARG A 96 10.35 -3.82 11.22
CA ARG A 96 10.89 -3.80 12.60
C ARG A 96 11.82 -2.61 12.85
N GLU A 97 12.61 -2.19 11.85
CA GLU A 97 13.56 -1.07 11.97
C GLU A 97 12.90 0.31 11.95
N MET A 98 11.61 0.38 11.62
CA MET A 98 10.87 1.63 11.64
C MET A 98 10.29 1.91 13.03
N PRO A 99 10.02 3.19 13.38
CA PRO A 99 9.41 3.57 14.66
C PRO A 99 8.14 2.74 14.94
N TRP A 100 8.03 2.24 16.18
CA TRP A 100 6.92 1.39 16.66
C TRP A 100 6.81 0.00 16.00
N GLY A 101 7.74 -0.37 15.12
CA GLY A 101 7.72 -1.65 14.39
C GLY A 101 7.69 -2.86 15.33
N GLU A 102 8.42 -2.83 16.43
CA GLU A 102 8.42 -3.91 17.43
C GLU A 102 7.04 -4.15 18.06
N MET A 103 6.28 -3.12 18.34
CA MET A 103 4.94 -3.24 18.94
C MET A 103 3.94 -3.92 18.00
N TYR A 104 4.06 -3.68 16.69
CA TYR A 104 3.17 -4.19 15.66
C TYR A 104 3.71 -5.43 14.94
N ILE A 105 4.87 -5.97 15.38
CA ILE A 105 5.55 -7.07 14.66
C ILE A 105 4.71 -8.34 14.55
N LYS A 106 3.96 -8.71 15.60
CA LYS A 106 3.12 -9.93 15.59
C LYS A 106 2.02 -9.87 14.53
N PRO A 107 1.12 -8.85 14.53
CA PRO A 107 0.11 -8.73 13.49
C PRO A 107 0.73 -8.53 12.09
N TYR A 108 1.83 -7.81 11.98
CA TYR A 108 2.56 -7.62 10.72
C TYR A 108 3.09 -8.96 10.18
N THR A 109 3.74 -9.77 11.01
CA THR A 109 4.29 -11.07 10.59
C THR A 109 3.21 -11.95 9.99
N GLY A 110 2.05 -12.10 10.64
CA GLY A 110 0.96 -12.93 10.14
C GLY A 110 0.29 -12.37 8.88
N ARG A 111 -0.05 -11.07 8.91
CA ARG A 111 -0.80 -10.42 7.82
C ARG A 111 0.05 -10.18 6.57
N VAL A 112 1.34 -9.92 6.73
CA VAL A 112 2.23 -9.53 5.63
C VAL A 112 3.25 -10.62 5.31
N LEU A 113 4.18 -10.94 6.22
CA LEU A 113 5.29 -11.84 5.90
C LEU A 113 4.83 -13.27 5.62
N THR A 114 4.08 -13.88 6.55
CA THR A 114 3.57 -15.26 6.39
C THR A 114 2.65 -15.36 5.18
N ARG A 115 1.77 -14.38 5.01
CA ARG A 115 0.86 -14.34 3.86
C ARG A 115 1.61 -14.21 2.53
N ALA A 116 2.65 -13.35 2.44
CA ALA A 116 3.48 -13.22 1.25
C ALA A 116 4.20 -14.54 0.95
N ALA A 117 4.86 -15.15 1.96
CA ALA A 117 5.58 -16.40 1.83
C ALA A 117 4.69 -17.50 1.24
N PHE A 118 3.55 -17.80 1.86
CA PHE A 118 2.66 -18.88 1.41
C PHE A 118 1.85 -18.54 0.14
N THR A 119 1.61 -17.26 -0.14
CA THR A 119 0.91 -16.88 -1.38
C THR A 119 1.84 -16.96 -2.60
N PHE A 120 3.08 -16.54 -2.45
CA PHE A 120 4.02 -16.38 -3.55
C PHE A 120 5.07 -17.49 -3.62
N GLY A 121 5.62 -17.94 -2.49
CA GLY A 121 6.69 -18.93 -2.43
C GLY A 121 6.26 -20.35 -2.82
N THR A 122 4.97 -20.63 -2.88
CA THR A 122 4.42 -21.87 -3.47
C THR A 122 4.11 -21.73 -4.95
N ARG A 123 4.19 -20.52 -5.53
CA ARG A 123 3.82 -20.20 -6.91
C ARG A 123 4.71 -19.10 -7.50
N VAL A 124 6.04 -19.25 -7.35
CA VAL A 124 7.03 -18.22 -7.69
C VAL A 124 6.91 -17.72 -9.14
N ASN A 125 6.61 -18.62 -10.10
CA ASN A 125 6.44 -18.22 -11.50
C ASN A 125 5.20 -17.34 -11.73
N ALA A 126 4.08 -17.62 -11.03
CA ALA A 126 2.90 -16.78 -11.10
C ALA A 126 3.14 -15.41 -10.42
N PHE A 127 3.89 -15.38 -9.32
CA PHE A 127 4.34 -14.15 -8.70
C PHE A 127 5.18 -13.28 -9.64
N ARG A 128 6.18 -13.90 -10.36
CA ARG A 128 7.00 -13.19 -11.36
C ARG A 128 6.13 -12.56 -12.45
N ALA A 129 5.21 -13.33 -13.02
CA ALA A 129 4.32 -12.85 -14.08
C ALA A 129 3.42 -11.69 -13.59
N ALA A 130 2.85 -11.81 -12.39
CA ALA A 130 2.02 -10.77 -11.80
C ALA A 130 2.81 -9.48 -11.50
N ALA A 131 4.03 -9.61 -10.94
CA ALA A 131 4.90 -8.47 -10.67
C ALA A 131 5.29 -7.73 -11.96
N GLN A 132 5.65 -8.47 -13.01
CA GLN A 132 5.95 -7.89 -14.34
C GLN A 132 4.74 -7.16 -14.92
N LYS A 133 3.54 -7.76 -14.83
CA LYS A 133 2.29 -7.14 -15.30
C LYS A 133 1.98 -5.83 -14.56
N LEU A 134 2.37 -5.73 -13.29
CA LEU A 134 2.24 -4.51 -12.48
C LEU A 134 3.37 -3.51 -12.71
N GLY A 135 4.29 -3.75 -13.65
CA GLY A 135 5.41 -2.86 -13.97
C GLY A 135 6.51 -2.82 -12.90
N ALA A 136 6.58 -3.83 -12.02
CA ALA A 136 7.59 -3.89 -10.97
C ALA A 136 9.00 -4.12 -11.52
N THR A 137 9.99 -3.51 -10.87
CA THR A 137 11.40 -3.68 -11.20
C THR A 137 11.95 -4.96 -10.57
N ALA A 138 12.52 -5.86 -11.39
CA ALA A 138 13.11 -7.10 -10.90
C ALA A 138 14.39 -6.85 -10.09
N LEU A 139 14.58 -7.64 -9.05
CA LEU A 139 15.74 -7.62 -8.15
C LEU A 139 16.47 -8.97 -8.22
N SER A 140 17.78 -8.94 -7.91
CA SER A 140 18.64 -10.14 -7.93
C SER A 140 18.66 -10.93 -6.62
N HIS A 141 17.76 -10.64 -5.67
CA HIS A 141 17.73 -11.28 -4.36
C HIS A 141 16.51 -12.20 -4.24
N GLY A 142 16.69 -13.32 -3.52
CA GLY A 142 15.70 -14.38 -3.38
C GLY A 142 15.56 -15.22 -4.67
N ASP A 143 14.63 -16.18 -4.67
CA ASP A 143 14.27 -16.91 -5.89
C ASP A 143 13.45 -16.01 -6.80
N ALA A 144 12.69 -15.07 -6.25
CA ALA A 144 12.09 -13.96 -6.96
C ALA A 144 12.03 -12.70 -6.07
N GLY A 145 12.54 -11.59 -6.59
CA GLY A 145 12.49 -10.30 -5.92
C GLY A 145 11.99 -9.21 -6.85
N PHE A 146 11.13 -8.33 -6.34
CA PHE A 146 10.60 -7.20 -7.10
C PHE A 146 10.42 -5.96 -6.23
N GLN A 147 10.69 -4.80 -6.85
CA GLN A 147 10.40 -3.49 -6.30
C GLN A 147 9.16 -2.92 -6.95
N PHE A 148 8.29 -2.34 -6.14
CA PHE A 148 7.04 -1.71 -6.54
C PHE A 148 7.02 -0.24 -6.13
N ASP A 149 6.60 0.65 -7.02
CA ASP A 149 6.21 2.00 -6.67
C ASP A 149 4.78 1.91 -6.09
N LEU A 150 4.64 2.17 -4.78
CA LEU A 150 3.36 2.02 -4.11
C LEU A 150 2.47 3.25 -4.31
N ILE A 151 2.92 4.40 -3.81
CA ILE A 151 2.20 5.67 -3.85
C ILE A 151 3.20 6.82 -3.73
N GLY A 152 3.13 7.80 -4.63
CA GLY A 152 4.09 8.89 -4.65
C GLY A 152 5.54 8.40 -4.64
N PRO A 153 6.41 8.91 -3.74
CA PRO A 153 7.80 8.49 -3.64
C PRO A 153 8.01 7.21 -2.81
N TYR A 154 6.94 6.62 -2.28
CA TYR A 154 7.01 5.47 -1.37
C TYR A 154 7.05 4.16 -2.14
N ARG A 155 8.08 3.36 -1.86
CA ARG A 155 8.40 2.12 -2.56
C ARG A 155 8.47 0.94 -1.61
N MET A 156 8.14 -0.24 -2.12
CA MET A 156 8.24 -1.49 -1.37
C MET A 156 8.96 -2.54 -2.20
N GLN A 157 9.68 -3.43 -1.52
CA GLN A 157 10.27 -4.62 -2.14
C GLN A 157 9.66 -5.87 -1.50
N ILE A 158 9.41 -6.89 -2.32
CA ILE A 158 9.09 -8.24 -1.87
C ILE A 158 10.15 -9.18 -2.42
N LEU A 159 10.81 -9.88 -1.51
CA LEU A 159 11.75 -10.96 -1.80
C LEU A 159 11.10 -12.27 -1.37
N VAL A 160 11.13 -13.27 -2.23
CA VAL A 160 10.46 -14.55 -2.01
C VAL A 160 11.47 -15.68 -2.20
N TRP A 161 11.44 -16.64 -1.29
CA TRP A 161 12.15 -17.91 -1.38
C TRP A 161 11.14 -19.03 -1.48
N GLU A 162 11.31 -19.89 -2.48
CA GLU A 162 10.45 -21.05 -2.70
C GLU A 162 10.63 -22.05 -1.57
N GLY A 163 9.54 -22.68 -1.14
CA GLY A 163 9.62 -23.79 -0.19
C GLY A 163 9.99 -25.09 -0.91
N ASP A 164 10.66 -25.97 -0.20
CA ASP A 164 11.00 -27.33 -0.61
C ASP A 164 10.53 -28.37 0.42
N ASP A 165 11.00 -29.62 0.27
CA ASP A 165 10.63 -30.72 1.19
C ASP A 165 11.19 -30.55 2.60
N GLU A 166 12.23 -29.72 2.79
CA GLU A 166 12.91 -29.50 4.07
C GLU A 166 12.51 -28.16 4.71
N PHE A 167 12.24 -27.13 3.89
CA PHE A 167 12.01 -25.78 4.37
C PHE A 167 10.70 -25.19 3.80
N PRO A 168 9.88 -24.55 4.66
CA PRO A 168 8.69 -23.84 4.18
C PRO A 168 9.11 -22.61 3.36
N PRO A 169 8.22 -22.11 2.49
CA PRO A 169 8.47 -20.88 1.74
C PRO A 169 8.68 -19.70 2.70
N ASN A 170 9.50 -18.75 2.29
CA ASN A 170 9.81 -17.55 3.06
C ASN A 170 9.62 -16.29 2.21
N ALA A 171 9.39 -15.16 2.89
CA ALA A 171 9.33 -13.86 2.24
C ALA A 171 9.88 -12.76 3.15
N GLN A 172 10.50 -11.76 2.53
CA GLN A 172 10.88 -10.51 3.17
C GLN A 172 10.20 -9.35 2.45
N VAL A 173 9.70 -8.40 3.23
CA VAL A 173 9.13 -7.15 2.71
C VAL A 173 9.97 -6.00 3.26
N LEU A 174 10.47 -5.17 2.36
CA LEU A 174 11.24 -3.98 2.67
C LEU A 174 10.45 -2.75 2.23
N TYR A 175 10.62 -1.68 2.97
CA TYR A 175 10.04 -0.37 2.73
C TYR A 175 11.15 0.63 2.45
N SER A 176 10.94 1.55 1.54
CA SER A 176 11.82 2.72 1.41
C SER A 176 11.85 3.47 2.75
N GLU A 177 13.00 4.02 3.14
CA GLU A 177 13.21 4.59 4.48
C GLU A 177 12.24 5.73 4.82
N ASN A 178 11.76 6.45 3.80
CA ASN A 178 10.80 7.55 3.95
C ASN A 178 9.44 7.10 4.53
N PHE A 179 9.09 5.81 4.47
CA PHE A 179 7.90 5.28 5.16
C PHE A 179 7.93 5.53 6.67
N ALA A 180 9.13 5.58 7.28
CA ALA A 180 9.26 5.78 8.71
C ALA A 180 8.61 7.08 9.20
N ASP A 181 8.69 8.13 8.37
CA ASP A 181 8.20 9.47 8.68
C ASP A 181 6.94 9.85 7.89
N GLY A 182 6.61 9.09 6.84
CA GLY A 182 5.45 9.35 5.98
C GLY A 182 4.17 8.62 6.36
N PHE A 183 4.28 7.51 7.12
CA PHE A 183 3.14 6.67 7.45
C PHE A 183 3.14 6.22 8.91
N ALA A 184 1.96 6.18 9.52
CA ALA A 184 1.75 5.54 10.82
C ALA A 184 2.01 4.03 10.75
N PRO A 185 2.32 3.36 11.88
CA PRO A 185 2.60 1.92 11.88
C PRO A 185 1.48 1.06 11.30
N GLU A 186 0.22 1.40 11.60
CA GLU A 186 -0.94 0.71 11.04
C GLU A 186 -1.00 0.82 9.52
N ASP A 187 -0.70 1.99 8.97
CA ASP A 187 -0.72 2.22 7.51
C ASP A 187 0.37 1.44 6.80
N ARG A 188 1.53 1.24 7.45
CA ARG A 188 2.59 0.39 6.89
C ARG A 188 2.16 -1.08 6.80
N VAL A 189 1.37 -1.58 7.77
CA VAL A 189 0.75 -2.92 7.69
C VAL A 189 -0.27 -2.96 6.55
N VAL A 190 -1.12 -1.94 6.44
CA VAL A 190 -2.13 -1.85 5.38
C VAL A 190 -1.47 -1.74 4.00
N ALA A 191 -0.38 -0.99 3.87
CA ALA A 191 0.41 -0.91 2.63
C ALA A 191 0.90 -2.30 2.19
N GLY A 192 1.41 -3.11 3.12
CA GLY A 192 1.78 -4.51 2.87
C GLY A 192 0.61 -5.37 2.41
N ASP A 193 -0.54 -5.26 3.08
CA ASP A 193 -1.77 -5.97 2.70
C ASP A 193 -2.25 -5.58 1.30
N ILE A 194 -2.24 -4.29 0.97
CA ILE A 194 -2.63 -3.77 -0.34
C ILE A 194 -1.73 -4.35 -1.43
N LEU A 195 -0.42 -4.27 -1.24
CA LEU A 195 0.56 -4.77 -2.21
C LEU A 195 0.36 -6.27 -2.46
N ILE A 196 0.29 -7.09 -1.40
CA ILE A 196 0.10 -8.54 -1.52
C ILE A 196 -1.23 -8.87 -2.21
N SER A 197 -2.31 -8.17 -1.83
CA SER A 197 -3.63 -8.39 -2.43
C SER A 197 -3.65 -8.03 -3.91
N THR A 198 -3.00 -6.92 -4.28
CA THR A 198 -2.91 -6.47 -5.67
C THR A 198 -2.10 -7.45 -6.52
N ILE A 199 -0.95 -7.92 -6.03
CA ILE A 199 -0.16 -8.94 -6.73
C ILE A 199 -0.97 -10.22 -6.90
N LYS A 200 -1.60 -10.72 -5.82
CA LYS A 200 -2.42 -11.94 -5.83
C LYS A 200 -3.58 -11.86 -6.84
N ALA A 201 -4.22 -10.71 -6.96
CA ALA A 201 -5.31 -10.49 -7.91
C ALA A 201 -4.84 -10.51 -9.38
N ASN A 202 -3.53 -10.40 -9.64
CA ASN A 202 -2.91 -10.44 -10.96
C ASN A 202 -2.21 -11.77 -11.28
N MET A 203 -2.20 -12.73 -10.35
CA MET A 203 -1.70 -14.10 -10.54
C MET A 203 -2.75 -14.99 -11.24
#